data_8fb35b9af1abc803c6ce49ce69c7889a
#
_entry.id   8fb35b9af1abc803c6ce49ce69c7889a
#
_cell.length_a   1.000
_cell.length_b   1.000
_cell.length_c   1.000
_cell.angle_alpha   90.00
_cell.angle_beta   90.00
_cell.angle_gamma   90.00
#
_symmetry.space_group_name_H-M   'P 1'
#
loop_
_entity.id
_entity.type
_entity.pdbx_description
1 polymer ?
#
loop_
_entity_poly.entity_id
_entity_poly.type
_entity_poly.pdbx_seq_one_letter_code
_entity_poly.pdbx_strand_id
1 'polypeptide(L)'
;MKGTTRPEFSRREFLAGASALGGMTMASAAAAAQVTTMAPFEKLPPYGNNTLPVGVTPRLVPNVNGLTVNMLEAGTQGRPLVLLLHGFPNLGYSWRKVMPAIADAGYYVVAPDCRGFGRTVGWDKSWDADPTAFTTLNMVRDQIALVSALGYRKVDMIVGHDQGQLMASYAAIVRPDMFLRLTTVSGAAAIPPSLPFGGTARGGGYTAAELDAEFAKLDPPRRDYQEYWASRQADEDMKHMPQSMSDFFRAFYYTKGGEFPANQNLTPLRPMPTAREAAAENARMPEYYVMRRDRGMPATMVAFMPSKDYIANCKWFTQAECDVYGQEYTASGWTGALHNYRHRRTAFGPNIAEQLTFSGRTIDVPALFIAGKQDWGANRIAGGPAAVGRTGYTKFMGTQLVDRAGHWPQEEQPEIVSKQMVGFLQST
;
A
#
# COMPACT_ATOMS: atom_id res chain seq x y z
N MET A 1 -66.38 -3.51 -10.40
CA MET A 1 -65.56 -2.66 -9.55
C MET A 1 -65.59 -3.29 -8.15
N LYS A 2 -64.51 -3.99 -7.76
CA LYS A 2 -64.35 -4.51 -6.39
C LYS A 2 -63.10 -3.89 -5.86
N GLY A 3 -63.26 -3.02 -4.82
CA GLY A 3 -62.15 -2.34 -4.15
C GLY A 3 -61.39 -3.32 -3.26
N THR A 4 -60.07 -3.32 -3.43
CA THR A 4 -59.13 -4.02 -2.56
C THR A 4 -58.74 -3.07 -1.40
N THR A 5 -59.23 -3.32 -0.20
CA THR A 5 -58.82 -2.68 1.05
C THR A 5 -57.43 -3.20 1.43
N ARG A 6 -56.48 -2.31 1.68
CA ARG A 6 -55.22 -2.61 2.33
C ARG A 6 -55.46 -2.83 3.83
N PRO A 7 -54.83 -3.82 4.47
CA PRO A 7 -54.91 -3.96 5.92
C PRO A 7 -54.02 -2.87 6.58
N GLU A 8 -54.63 -2.06 7.45
CA GLU A 8 -53.91 -1.17 8.36
C GLU A 8 -53.45 -1.95 9.58
N PHE A 9 -52.16 -2.09 9.77
CA PHE A 9 -51.61 -2.63 11.03
C PHE A 9 -51.56 -1.55 12.09
N SER A 10 -52.22 -1.84 13.26
CA SER A 10 -52.22 -0.92 14.36
C SER A 10 -50.91 -0.95 15.18
N ARG A 11 -50.51 0.19 15.77
CA ARG A 11 -49.31 0.30 16.64
C ARG A 11 -49.31 -0.70 17.83
N ARG A 12 -50.46 -1.23 18.23
CA ARG A 12 -50.57 -2.22 19.32
C ARG A 12 -50.16 -3.62 18.88
N GLU A 13 -50.36 -4.00 17.63
CA GLU A 13 -49.94 -5.31 17.10
C GLU A 13 -48.42 -5.39 16.88
N PHE A 14 -47.78 -4.24 16.61
CA PHE A 14 -46.33 -4.18 16.51
C PHE A 14 -45.61 -4.36 17.88
N LEU A 15 -46.27 -3.92 18.98
CA LEU A 15 -45.70 -4.07 20.34
C LEU A 15 -45.96 -5.43 20.97
N ALA A 16 -47.00 -6.17 20.53
CA ALA A 16 -47.30 -7.51 21.04
C ALA A 16 -46.40 -8.60 20.42
N GLY A 17 -45.84 -8.37 19.23
CA GLY A 17 -44.87 -9.27 18.60
C GLY A 17 -43.50 -9.26 19.23
N ALA A 18 -43.15 -8.23 20.01
CA ALA A 18 -41.85 -8.07 20.64
C ALA A 18 -41.70 -8.80 21.99
N SER A 19 -42.78 -9.33 22.55
CA SER A 19 -42.76 -9.94 23.90
C SER A 19 -42.70 -11.49 23.89
N ALA A 20 -42.70 -12.13 22.73
CA ALA A 20 -42.67 -13.60 22.60
C ALA A 20 -41.28 -14.18 22.26
N LEU A 21 -40.25 -13.36 22.24
CA LEU A 21 -38.84 -13.78 22.13
C LEU A 21 -38.14 -13.72 23.48
N GLY A 22 -38.82 -14.24 24.50
CA GLY A 22 -38.25 -14.54 25.79
C GLY A 22 -37.40 -15.80 25.69
N GLY A 23 -36.10 -15.67 25.98
CA GLY A 23 -35.31 -16.82 26.42
C GLY A 23 -34.34 -17.44 25.38
N MET A 24 -33.91 -16.76 24.35
CA MET A 24 -32.58 -17.05 23.80
C MET A 24 -31.57 -16.25 24.64
N THR A 25 -30.94 -16.93 25.60
CA THR A 25 -29.66 -16.50 26.11
C THR A 25 -28.78 -16.24 24.88
N MET A 26 -28.57 -14.98 24.59
CA MET A 26 -27.40 -14.58 23.81
C MET A 26 -26.19 -15.07 24.61
N ALA A 27 -25.79 -16.33 24.36
CA ALA A 27 -24.41 -16.63 24.46
C ALA A 27 -23.77 -15.63 23.51
N SER A 28 -23.26 -14.52 24.05
CA SER A 28 -22.26 -13.74 23.42
C SER A 28 -21.13 -14.75 23.16
N ALA A 29 -21.13 -15.35 21.99
CA ALA A 29 -19.90 -15.73 21.36
C ALA A 29 -19.18 -14.39 21.18
N ALA A 30 -18.60 -13.89 22.27
CA ALA A 30 -17.35 -13.19 22.21
C ALA A 30 -16.49 -14.21 21.45
N ALA A 31 -16.43 -14.08 20.11
CA ALA A 31 -15.34 -14.61 19.34
C ALA A 31 -14.15 -14.09 20.14
N ALA A 32 -13.52 -15.00 20.89
CA ALA A 32 -12.27 -14.72 21.55
C ALA A 32 -11.41 -14.23 20.41
N ALA A 33 -11.24 -12.91 20.32
CA ALA A 33 -10.28 -12.32 19.44
C ALA A 33 -9.01 -13.08 19.79
N GLN A 34 -8.55 -13.93 18.88
CA GLN A 34 -7.27 -14.60 19.06
C GLN A 34 -6.32 -13.44 19.27
N VAL A 35 -5.90 -13.25 20.51
CA VAL A 35 -4.87 -12.30 20.85
C VAL A 35 -3.67 -12.79 20.08
N THR A 36 -3.48 -12.25 18.88
CA THR A 36 -2.33 -12.56 18.06
C THR A 36 -1.15 -12.01 18.85
N THR A 37 -0.48 -12.92 19.54
CA THR A 37 0.56 -12.59 20.49
C THR A 37 1.72 -11.94 19.74
N MET A 38 2.41 -11.00 20.39
CA MET A 38 3.67 -10.44 19.92
C MET A 38 4.83 -11.47 19.97
N ALA A 39 4.52 -12.72 20.36
CA ALA A 39 5.50 -13.79 20.54
C ALA A 39 6.53 -13.95 19.40
N PRO A 40 6.19 -13.82 18.11
CA PRO A 40 7.19 -13.88 17.05
C PRO A 40 8.25 -12.78 17.12
N PHE A 41 7.92 -11.66 17.76
CA PHE A 41 8.77 -10.46 17.83
C PHE A 41 9.51 -10.29 19.16
N GLU A 42 9.17 -11.07 20.19
CA GLU A 42 9.77 -10.99 21.54
C GLU A 42 11.27 -11.26 21.54
N LYS A 43 11.75 -12.08 20.59
CA LYS A 43 13.17 -12.42 20.45
C LYS A 43 13.92 -11.51 19.49
N LEU A 44 13.22 -10.59 18.82
CA LEU A 44 13.86 -9.63 17.93
C LEU A 44 14.47 -8.48 18.72
N PRO A 45 15.53 -7.84 18.19
CA PRO A 45 16.00 -6.58 18.72
C PRO A 45 14.88 -5.52 18.67
N PRO A 46 15.04 -4.38 19.37
CA PRO A 46 14.13 -3.25 19.23
C PRO A 46 13.87 -2.92 17.75
N TYR A 47 12.65 -2.51 17.43
CA TYR A 47 12.28 -2.19 16.04
C TYR A 47 13.26 -1.16 15.45
N GLY A 48 13.76 -1.45 14.24
CA GLY A 48 14.80 -0.64 13.59
C GLY A 48 16.23 -1.00 14.01
N ASN A 49 16.46 -1.91 14.98
CA ASN A 49 17.78 -2.48 15.32
C ASN A 49 18.91 -1.43 15.42
N ASN A 50 18.67 -0.35 16.17
CA ASN A 50 19.59 0.78 16.37
C ASN A 50 19.95 1.58 15.09
N THR A 51 19.17 1.47 14.02
CA THR A 51 19.34 2.25 12.78
C THR A 51 18.35 3.43 12.67
N LEU A 52 17.50 3.63 13.68
CA LEU A 52 16.56 4.75 13.68
C LEU A 52 17.30 6.07 13.91
N PRO A 53 16.98 7.14 13.16
CA PRO A 53 17.50 8.47 13.42
C PRO A 53 17.11 8.97 14.82
N VAL A 54 17.89 9.90 15.36
CA VAL A 54 17.57 10.58 16.61
C VAL A 54 16.18 11.22 16.53
N GLY A 55 15.39 11.04 17.57
CA GLY A 55 14.02 11.58 17.65
C GLY A 55 12.94 10.72 16.96
N VAL A 56 13.31 9.61 16.32
CA VAL A 56 12.38 8.63 15.77
C VAL A 56 12.31 7.42 16.71
N THR A 57 11.11 7.11 17.21
CA THR A 57 10.90 6.02 18.17
C THR A 57 9.76 5.09 17.77
N PRO A 58 9.84 3.78 18.08
CA PRO A 58 8.73 2.87 17.85
C PRO A 58 7.69 2.95 18.97
N ARG A 59 6.43 2.75 18.63
CA ARG A 59 5.30 2.69 19.57
C ARG A 59 4.26 1.69 19.12
N LEU A 60 3.66 0.97 20.08
CA LEU A 60 2.50 0.11 19.88
C LEU A 60 1.22 0.86 20.26
N VAL A 61 0.21 0.82 19.39
CA VAL A 61 -1.11 1.42 19.61
C VAL A 61 -2.17 0.32 19.54
N PRO A 62 -2.76 -0.07 20.66
CA PRO A 62 -3.81 -1.09 20.69
C PRO A 62 -5.18 -0.54 20.27
N ASN A 63 -6.11 -1.44 20.00
CA ASN A 63 -7.52 -1.15 19.70
C ASN A 63 -7.75 -0.31 18.41
N VAL A 64 -6.92 -0.50 17.41
CA VAL A 64 -7.04 0.18 16.11
C VAL A 64 -7.78 -0.74 15.14
N ASN A 65 -9.10 -0.65 15.04
CA ASN A 65 -9.93 -1.49 14.17
C ASN A 65 -9.60 -3.00 14.28
N GLY A 66 -9.50 -3.50 15.53
CA GLY A 66 -9.13 -4.88 15.85
C GLY A 66 -7.64 -5.18 15.82
N LEU A 67 -6.80 -4.19 15.54
CA LEU A 67 -5.34 -4.34 15.48
C LEU A 67 -4.67 -3.78 16.75
N THR A 68 -3.47 -4.28 17.02
CA THR A 68 -2.42 -3.56 17.72
C THR A 68 -1.41 -3.12 16.66
N VAL A 69 -1.36 -1.82 16.39
CA VAL A 69 -0.54 -1.25 15.34
C VAL A 69 0.85 -0.91 15.90
N ASN A 70 1.88 -1.42 15.26
CA ASN A 70 3.23 -0.91 15.44
C ASN A 70 3.44 0.30 14.54
N MET A 71 4.04 1.36 15.05
CA MET A 71 4.35 2.56 14.26
C MET A 71 5.67 3.18 14.71
N LEU A 72 6.28 3.93 13.82
CA LEU A 72 7.29 4.92 14.18
C LEU A 72 6.62 6.27 14.42
N GLU A 73 7.15 7.03 15.37
CA GLU A 73 6.72 8.41 15.61
C GLU A 73 7.93 9.34 15.76
N ALA A 74 7.74 10.62 15.37
CA ALA A 74 8.72 11.69 15.53
C ALA A 74 8.02 13.03 15.80
N GLY A 75 8.69 13.95 16.49
CA GLY A 75 8.12 15.22 16.89
C GLY A 75 7.27 15.09 18.17
N THR A 76 6.48 16.12 18.46
CA THR A 76 5.70 16.20 19.70
C THR A 76 4.22 15.96 19.43
N GLN A 77 3.61 14.98 20.09
CA GLN A 77 2.17 14.75 20.06
C GLN A 77 1.41 16.02 20.48
N GLY A 78 0.31 16.32 19.78
CA GLY A 78 -0.44 17.58 19.93
C GLY A 78 -0.08 18.62 18.85
N ARG A 79 1.04 18.49 18.15
CA ARG A 79 1.33 19.24 16.92
C ARG A 79 0.50 18.72 15.74
N PRO A 80 0.34 19.48 14.65
CA PRO A 80 -0.36 19.02 13.45
C PRO A 80 0.18 17.66 12.96
N LEU A 81 -0.72 16.73 12.60
CA LEU A 81 -0.37 15.33 12.31
C LEU A 81 -0.04 15.12 10.84
N VAL A 82 1.09 14.47 10.56
CA VAL A 82 1.44 13.90 9.26
C VAL A 82 1.47 12.38 9.36
N LEU A 83 0.71 11.69 8.49
CA LEU A 83 0.58 10.23 8.46
C LEU A 83 1.22 9.66 7.20
N LEU A 84 2.22 8.78 7.37
CA LEU A 84 3.04 8.23 6.30
C LEU A 84 2.77 6.73 6.11
N LEU A 85 2.12 6.35 5.00
CA LEU A 85 1.73 4.99 4.69
C LEU A 85 2.71 4.37 3.68
N HIS A 86 3.31 3.26 4.07
CA HIS A 86 4.22 2.52 3.21
C HIS A 86 3.50 1.61 2.20
N GLY A 87 4.23 1.12 1.21
CA GLY A 87 3.78 0.10 0.25
C GLY A 87 4.43 -1.27 0.46
N PHE A 88 4.49 -2.06 -0.62
CA PHE A 88 5.03 -3.41 -0.62
C PHE A 88 6.45 -3.43 -1.20
N PRO A 89 7.39 -4.14 -0.61
CA PRO A 89 7.35 -4.85 0.67
C PRO A 89 7.95 -4.02 1.81
N ASN A 90 7.56 -2.75 1.90
CA ASN A 90 8.08 -1.86 2.93
C ASN A 90 7.42 -2.10 4.29
N LEU A 91 7.88 -1.32 5.26
CA LEU A 91 7.36 -1.19 6.62
C LEU A 91 7.26 0.31 6.93
N GLY A 92 6.65 0.68 8.04
CA GLY A 92 6.73 2.06 8.56
C GLY A 92 8.17 2.57 8.65
N TYR A 93 9.10 1.64 8.81
CA TYR A 93 10.55 1.86 8.82
C TYR A 93 11.08 2.59 7.57
N SER A 94 10.46 2.43 6.41
CA SER A 94 10.90 3.09 5.17
C SER A 94 10.84 4.62 5.22
N TRP A 95 10.10 5.17 6.17
CA TRP A 95 9.92 6.60 6.35
C TRP A 95 10.90 7.24 7.33
N ARG A 96 11.69 6.43 8.08
CA ARG A 96 12.56 6.89 9.16
C ARG A 96 13.45 8.08 8.79
N LYS A 97 13.97 8.13 7.55
CA LYS A 97 14.93 9.15 7.10
C LYS A 97 14.30 10.52 6.82
N VAL A 98 13.01 10.55 6.45
CA VAL A 98 12.30 11.81 6.17
C VAL A 98 11.59 12.36 7.41
N MET A 99 11.28 11.50 8.39
CA MET A 99 10.52 11.88 9.59
C MET A 99 11.17 13.02 10.40
N PRO A 100 12.48 13.05 10.67
CA PRO A 100 13.09 14.12 11.47
C PRO A 100 12.87 15.51 10.86
N ALA A 101 13.09 15.68 9.57
CA ALA A 101 12.94 16.99 8.91
C ALA A 101 11.49 17.49 8.92
N ILE A 102 10.50 16.59 8.85
CA ILE A 102 9.08 16.96 8.95
C ILE A 102 8.74 17.33 10.41
N ALA A 103 9.30 16.60 11.37
CA ALA A 103 9.14 16.88 12.80
C ALA A 103 9.76 18.24 13.19
N ASP A 104 10.96 18.54 12.69
CA ASP A 104 11.66 19.81 12.90
C ASP A 104 10.88 21.00 12.28
N ALA A 105 10.10 20.74 11.23
CA ALA A 105 9.19 21.72 10.67
C ALA A 105 7.93 21.98 11.52
N GLY A 106 7.80 21.31 12.68
CA GLY A 106 6.74 21.55 13.67
C GLY A 106 5.56 20.58 13.63
N TYR A 107 5.70 19.44 12.98
CA TYR A 107 4.66 18.43 12.86
C TYR A 107 4.89 17.22 13.81
N TYR A 108 3.82 16.55 14.17
CA TYR A 108 3.88 15.20 14.72
C TYR A 108 3.74 14.19 13.57
N VAL A 109 4.74 13.34 13.41
CA VAL A 109 4.87 12.45 12.25
C VAL A 109 4.70 11.01 12.69
N VAL A 110 3.84 10.27 12.01
CA VAL A 110 3.53 8.86 12.33
C VAL A 110 3.62 8.00 11.07
N ALA A 111 4.32 6.88 11.19
CA ALA A 111 4.51 5.89 10.13
C ALA A 111 4.17 4.48 10.64
N PRO A 112 2.93 3.99 10.48
CA PRO A 112 2.54 2.66 10.93
C PRO A 112 3.08 1.56 10.02
N ASP A 113 3.33 0.37 10.58
CA ASP A 113 3.28 -0.87 9.83
C ASP A 113 1.81 -1.13 9.49
N CYS A 114 1.45 -1.10 8.22
CA CYS A 114 0.07 -1.29 7.79
C CYS A 114 -0.41 -2.72 8.06
N ARG A 115 -1.74 -2.95 8.04
CA ARG A 115 -2.34 -4.29 8.21
C ARG A 115 -1.64 -5.32 7.31
N GLY A 116 -1.21 -6.43 7.91
CA GLY A 116 -0.51 -7.50 7.22
C GLY A 116 1.00 -7.35 7.15
N PHE A 117 1.58 -6.28 7.73
CA PHE A 117 3.01 -6.00 7.67
C PHE A 117 3.64 -5.87 9.06
N GLY A 118 4.93 -6.19 9.13
CA GLY A 118 5.79 -5.95 10.27
C GLY A 118 5.22 -6.42 11.60
N ARG A 119 5.33 -5.58 12.62
CA ARG A 119 4.89 -5.89 13.99
C ARG A 119 3.43 -5.55 14.28
N THR A 120 2.65 -5.10 13.28
CA THR A 120 1.20 -4.92 13.43
C THR A 120 0.50 -6.27 13.48
N VAL A 121 -0.27 -6.52 14.53
CA VAL A 121 -0.96 -7.79 14.80
C VAL A 121 -2.46 -7.59 15.00
N GLY A 122 -3.23 -8.70 15.06
CA GLY A 122 -4.69 -8.66 15.23
C GLY A 122 -5.46 -9.00 13.96
N TRP A 123 -4.77 -9.49 12.92
CA TRP A 123 -5.34 -9.99 11.67
C TRP A 123 -5.10 -11.50 11.54
N ASP A 124 -5.94 -12.19 10.77
CA ASP A 124 -5.81 -13.63 10.52
C ASP A 124 -4.64 -13.89 9.56
N LYS A 125 -3.66 -14.69 10.02
CA LYS A 125 -2.43 -15.02 9.28
C LYS A 125 -2.61 -16.16 8.27
N SER A 126 -3.78 -16.79 8.21
CA SER A 126 -4.06 -17.84 7.24
C SER A 126 -4.12 -17.28 5.81
N TRP A 127 -3.56 -18.04 4.86
CA TRP A 127 -3.78 -17.73 3.44
C TRP A 127 -5.28 -17.75 3.08
N ASP A 128 -6.05 -18.64 3.69
CA ASP A 128 -7.48 -18.82 3.42
C ASP A 128 -8.37 -17.92 4.30
N ALA A 129 -7.77 -16.96 5.03
CA ALA A 129 -8.51 -15.95 5.77
C ALA A 129 -9.46 -15.14 4.88
N ASP A 130 -10.53 -14.61 5.49
CA ASP A 130 -11.47 -13.74 4.80
C ASP A 130 -10.75 -12.48 4.26
N PRO A 131 -10.65 -12.32 2.93
CA PRO A 131 -9.97 -11.20 2.31
C PRO A 131 -10.67 -9.85 2.53
N THR A 132 -11.91 -9.81 3.06
CA THR A 132 -12.62 -8.56 3.38
C THR A 132 -11.87 -7.70 4.39
N ALA A 133 -11.07 -8.33 5.26
CA ALA A 133 -10.19 -7.62 6.18
C ALA A 133 -9.16 -6.72 5.47
N PHE A 134 -8.83 -7.00 4.21
CA PHE A 134 -7.84 -6.28 3.40
C PHE A 134 -8.46 -5.43 2.29
N THR A 135 -9.79 -5.24 2.25
CA THR A 135 -10.40 -4.32 1.29
C THR A 135 -9.94 -2.88 1.50
N THR A 136 -9.99 -2.10 0.43
CA THR A 136 -9.52 -0.71 0.44
C THR A 136 -10.16 0.12 1.55
N LEU A 137 -11.48 0.01 1.73
CA LEU A 137 -12.18 0.79 2.76
C LEU A 137 -11.90 0.27 4.17
N ASN A 138 -11.71 -1.05 4.37
CA ASN A 138 -11.32 -1.54 5.68
C ASN A 138 -9.91 -1.05 6.07
N MET A 139 -8.97 -0.99 5.13
CA MET A 139 -7.66 -0.40 5.37
C MET A 139 -7.73 1.13 5.62
N VAL A 140 -8.67 1.84 4.99
CA VAL A 140 -8.95 3.26 5.35
C VAL A 140 -9.51 3.37 6.77
N ARG A 141 -10.37 2.43 7.21
CA ARG A 141 -10.85 2.38 8.60
C ARG A 141 -9.72 2.18 9.60
N ASP A 142 -8.68 1.41 9.25
CA ASP A 142 -7.48 1.28 10.08
C ASP A 142 -6.83 2.65 10.32
N GLN A 143 -6.70 3.47 9.26
CA GLN A 143 -6.10 4.80 9.37
C GLN A 143 -6.96 5.76 10.19
N ILE A 144 -8.28 5.77 9.98
CA ILE A 144 -9.22 6.58 10.77
C ILE A 144 -9.16 6.18 12.26
N ALA A 145 -9.15 4.87 12.53
CA ALA A 145 -9.08 4.35 13.90
C ALA A 145 -7.73 4.69 14.56
N LEU A 146 -6.61 4.60 13.83
CA LEU A 146 -5.29 4.99 14.33
C LEU A 146 -5.26 6.48 14.70
N VAL A 147 -5.71 7.35 13.80
CA VAL A 147 -5.78 8.80 14.04
C VAL A 147 -6.62 9.12 15.28
N SER A 148 -7.77 8.44 15.43
CA SER A 148 -8.63 8.59 16.60
C SER A 148 -7.98 8.07 17.89
N ALA A 149 -7.29 6.92 17.84
CA ALA A 149 -6.57 6.35 18.99
C ALA A 149 -5.41 7.24 19.46
N LEU A 150 -4.81 8.01 18.54
CA LEU A 150 -3.81 9.02 18.85
C LEU A 150 -4.39 10.32 19.40
N GLY A 151 -5.73 10.46 19.47
CA GLY A 151 -6.43 11.65 19.97
C GLY A 151 -6.62 12.77 18.95
N TYR A 152 -6.40 12.48 17.65
CA TYR A 152 -6.55 13.46 16.58
C TYR A 152 -7.91 13.35 15.88
N ARG A 153 -8.37 14.46 15.33
CA ARG A 153 -9.54 14.56 14.45
C ARG A 153 -9.20 14.90 13.01
N LYS A 154 -7.99 15.40 12.78
CA LYS A 154 -7.49 15.84 11.46
C LYS A 154 -6.07 15.35 11.27
N VAL A 155 -5.73 15.16 10.00
CA VAL A 155 -4.38 14.83 9.50
C VAL A 155 -4.03 15.92 8.51
N ASP A 156 -2.98 16.67 8.78
CA ASP A 156 -2.59 17.80 7.93
C ASP A 156 -2.10 17.33 6.57
N MET A 157 -1.41 16.20 6.53
CA MET A 157 -1.07 15.52 5.28
C MET A 157 -1.06 14.01 5.48
N ILE A 158 -1.75 13.28 4.61
CA ILE A 158 -1.58 11.85 4.45
C ILE A 158 -0.68 11.57 3.26
N VAL A 159 0.30 10.72 3.45
CA VAL A 159 1.27 10.32 2.41
C VAL A 159 1.14 8.84 2.14
N GLY A 160 1.15 8.44 0.88
CA GLY A 160 1.14 7.02 0.50
C GLY A 160 2.22 6.70 -0.52
N HIS A 161 3.13 5.77 -0.17
CA HIS A 161 4.14 5.23 -1.09
C HIS A 161 3.67 3.90 -1.68
N ASP A 162 3.91 3.66 -2.98
CA ASP A 162 3.55 2.43 -3.70
C ASP A 162 2.10 2.02 -3.40
N GLN A 163 1.82 0.86 -2.79
CA GLN A 163 0.47 0.44 -2.40
C GLN A 163 -0.18 1.34 -1.34
N GLY A 164 0.63 2.01 -0.50
CA GLY A 164 0.13 2.98 0.48
C GLY A 164 -0.65 4.13 -0.16
N GLN A 165 -0.35 4.45 -1.44
CA GLN A 165 -1.10 5.46 -2.18
C GLN A 165 -2.59 5.10 -2.35
N LEU A 166 -2.93 3.81 -2.43
CA LEU A 166 -4.33 3.38 -2.52
C LEU A 166 -5.10 3.77 -1.25
N MET A 167 -4.53 3.44 -0.08
CA MET A 167 -5.12 3.79 1.22
C MET A 167 -5.21 5.31 1.40
N ALA A 168 -4.12 6.03 1.10
CA ALA A 168 -4.06 7.48 1.25
C ALA A 168 -5.05 8.21 0.32
N SER A 169 -5.18 7.75 -0.93
CA SER A 169 -6.12 8.32 -1.90
C SER A 169 -7.56 8.14 -1.46
N TYR A 170 -7.95 6.91 -1.08
CA TYR A 170 -9.31 6.65 -0.62
C TYR A 170 -9.61 7.30 0.72
N ALA A 171 -8.63 7.45 1.62
CA ALA A 171 -8.80 8.22 2.84
C ALA A 171 -9.16 9.69 2.54
N ALA A 172 -8.46 10.31 1.60
CA ALA A 172 -8.72 11.68 1.16
C ALA A 172 -10.08 11.83 0.42
N ILE A 173 -10.53 10.80 -0.32
CA ILE A 173 -11.83 10.80 -1.00
C ILE A 173 -12.98 10.60 0.00
N VAL A 174 -12.83 9.66 0.94
CA VAL A 174 -13.89 9.27 1.90
C VAL A 174 -14.04 10.31 3.01
N ARG A 175 -12.94 10.89 3.48
CA ARG A 175 -12.89 11.82 4.60
C ARG A 175 -12.02 13.06 4.30
N PRO A 176 -12.38 13.88 3.29
CA PRO A 176 -11.65 15.12 2.98
C PRO A 176 -11.71 16.15 4.11
N ASP A 177 -12.66 16.00 5.03
CA ASP A 177 -12.76 16.78 6.26
C ASP A 177 -11.69 16.41 7.29
N MET A 178 -11.19 15.20 7.24
CA MET A 178 -10.18 14.65 8.15
C MET A 178 -8.78 14.67 7.55
N PHE A 179 -8.62 14.27 6.30
CA PHE A 179 -7.34 14.22 5.60
C PHE A 179 -7.21 15.44 4.68
N LEU A 180 -6.49 16.45 5.14
CA LEU A 180 -6.55 17.80 4.56
C LEU A 180 -5.67 17.96 3.31
N ARG A 181 -4.62 17.16 3.15
CA ARG A 181 -3.72 17.12 1.99
C ARG A 181 -3.33 15.70 1.67
N LEU A 182 -3.06 15.42 0.40
CA LEU A 182 -2.58 14.13 -0.08
C LEU A 182 -1.22 14.29 -0.76
N THR A 183 -0.25 13.46 -0.37
CA THR A 183 0.96 13.24 -1.17
C THR A 183 1.04 11.77 -1.57
N THR A 184 1.27 11.49 -2.84
CA THR A 184 1.55 10.12 -3.30
C THR A 184 2.99 10.03 -3.79
N VAL A 185 3.66 8.91 -3.49
CA VAL A 185 5.07 8.68 -3.79
C VAL A 185 5.23 7.40 -4.59
N SER A 186 5.90 7.47 -5.73
CA SER A 186 6.20 6.34 -6.63
C SER A 186 4.97 5.54 -7.11
N GLY A 187 3.78 6.09 -6.91
CA GLY A 187 2.50 5.55 -7.39
C GLY A 187 1.50 6.70 -7.50
N ALA A 188 0.85 6.85 -8.65
CA ALA A 188 -0.21 7.85 -8.81
C ALA A 188 -1.39 7.52 -7.91
N ALA A 189 -2.14 8.53 -7.47
CA ALA A 189 -3.31 8.30 -6.65
C ALA A 189 -4.34 7.39 -7.33
N ALA A 190 -4.95 6.53 -6.54
CA ALA A 190 -6.03 5.69 -7.00
C ALA A 190 -7.31 6.52 -7.09
N ILE A 191 -7.83 6.63 -8.31
CA ILE A 191 -9.11 7.29 -8.57
C ILE A 191 -10.19 6.20 -8.69
N PRO A 192 -11.38 6.40 -8.08
CA PRO A 192 -12.48 5.47 -8.21
C PRO A 192 -12.86 5.23 -9.69
N PRO A 193 -13.24 4.00 -10.06
CA PRO A 193 -13.65 3.71 -11.43
C PRO A 193 -14.91 4.49 -11.80
N SER A 194 -15.04 4.84 -13.08
CA SER A 194 -16.22 5.52 -13.61
C SER A 194 -17.33 4.53 -13.95
N LEU A 195 -18.61 4.97 -13.80
CA LEU A 195 -19.76 4.28 -14.37
C LEU A 195 -19.92 4.65 -15.85
N PRO A 196 -20.57 3.80 -16.70
CA PRO A 196 -21.35 2.61 -16.34
C PRO A 196 -20.49 1.39 -15.97
N PHE A 197 -21.07 0.53 -15.13
CA PHE A 197 -20.50 -0.76 -14.77
C PHE A 197 -20.25 -1.60 -16.03
N GLY A 198 -19.11 -2.27 -16.09
CA GLY A 198 -18.73 -3.10 -17.23
C GLY A 198 -17.88 -2.40 -18.28
N GLY A 199 -17.63 -1.10 -18.13
CA GLY A 199 -16.52 -0.47 -18.82
C GLY A 199 -15.21 -1.15 -18.37
N THR A 200 -14.33 -1.44 -19.33
CA THR A 200 -13.03 -2.05 -19.07
C THR A 200 -12.30 -1.23 -18.00
N ALA A 201 -12.20 -1.78 -16.80
CA ALA A 201 -11.51 -1.15 -15.68
C ALA A 201 -10.05 -0.97 -16.07
N ARG A 202 -9.65 0.22 -16.44
CA ARG A 202 -8.30 0.70 -16.70
C ARG A 202 -7.98 1.19 -18.12
N GLY A 203 -8.90 1.82 -18.82
CA GLY A 203 -8.53 2.61 -20.02
C GLY A 203 -7.92 1.86 -21.22
N GLY A 204 -7.84 0.52 -21.15
CA GLY A 204 -7.48 -0.35 -22.25
C GLY A 204 -8.65 -1.24 -22.62
N GLY A 205 -8.90 -1.47 -23.91
CA GLY A 205 -9.96 -2.30 -24.41
C GLY A 205 -9.81 -3.81 -24.13
N TYR A 206 -9.12 -4.20 -23.04
CA TYR A 206 -8.81 -5.60 -22.71
C TYR A 206 -8.90 -5.88 -21.20
N THR A 207 -9.12 -7.12 -20.86
CA THR A 207 -9.15 -7.64 -19.47
C THR A 207 -7.76 -8.07 -18.98
N ALA A 208 -7.60 -8.27 -17.68
CA ALA A 208 -6.38 -8.83 -17.10
C ALA A 208 -6.08 -10.25 -17.64
N ALA A 209 -7.13 -11.06 -17.87
CA ALA A 209 -7.00 -12.41 -18.42
C ALA A 209 -6.50 -12.39 -19.88
N GLU A 210 -7.01 -11.48 -20.72
CA GLU A 210 -6.51 -11.31 -22.08
C GLU A 210 -5.06 -10.86 -22.11
N LEU A 211 -4.67 -9.93 -21.22
CA LEU A 211 -3.28 -9.50 -21.09
C LEU A 211 -2.38 -10.66 -20.66
N ASP A 212 -2.81 -11.46 -19.69
CA ASP A 212 -2.05 -12.63 -19.21
C ASP A 212 -1.89 -13.69 -20.30
N ALA A 213 -2.92 -13.90 -21.14
CA ALA A 213 -2.85 -14.78 -22.29
C ALA A 213 -1.84 -14.29 -23.35
N GLU A 214 -1.72 -12.97 -23.56
CA GLU A 214 -0.70 -12.41 -24.45
C GLU A 214 0.71 -12.48 -23.86
N PHE A 215 0.87 -12.26 -22.54
CA PHE A 215 2.15 -12.49 -21.85
C PHE A 215 2.64 -13.94 -21.98
N ALA A 216 1.71 -14.90 -21.96
CA ALA A 216 2.05 -16.33 -22.10
C ALA A 216 2.63 -16.69 -23.48
N LYS A 217 2.36 -15.88 -24.52
CA LYS A 217 2.86 -16.06 -25.91
C LYS A 217 4.25 -15.48 -26.12
N LEU A 218 4.76 -14.70 -25.16
CA LEU A 218 6.12 -14.14 -25.28
C LEU A 218 7.19 -15.25 -25.17
N ASP A 219 8.36 -14.99 -25.68
CA ASP A 219 9.52 -15.88 -25.55
C ASP A 219 10.63 -15.20 -24.72
N PRO A 220 10.95 -15.72 -23.55
CA PRO A 220 10.23 -16.74 -22.79
C PRO A 220 8.85 -16.29 -22.32
N PRO A 221 7.92 -17.23 -22.02
CA PRO A 221 6.60 -16.91 -21.49
C PRO A 221 6.66 -16.07 -20.22
N ARG A 222 5.82 -15.02 -20.15
CA ARG A 222 5.80 -14.01 -19.09
C ARG A 222 4.47 -13.95 -18.33
N ARG A 223 4.46 -13.23 -17.21
CA ARG A 223 3.28 -12.85 -16.42
C ARG A 223 3.50 -11.51 -15.72
N ASP A 224 2.44 -10.79 -15.39
CA ASP A 224 2.52 -9.59 -14.53
C ASP A 224 2.92 -10.00 -13.10
N TYR A 225 3.85 -9.27 -12.49
CA TYR A 225 4.34 -9.56 -11.14
C TYR A 225 3.25 -9.44 -10.06
N GLN A 226 2.23 -8.61 -10.27
CA GLN A 226 1.14 -8.44 -9.31
C GLN A 226 0.19 -9.64 -9.32
N GLU A 227 0.00 -10.31 -10.49
CA GLU A 227 -0.73 -11.58 -10.56
C GLU A 227 0.03 -12.68 -9.82
N TYR A 228 1.37 -12.69 -9.95
CA TYR A 228 2.20 -13.60 -9.16
C TYR A 228 2.02 -13.36 -7.65
N TRP A 229 2.16 -12.10 -7.18
CA TRP A 229 2.02 -11.76 -5.77
C TRP A 229 0.62 -12.08 -5.20
N ALA A 230 -0.41 -12.09 -6.02
CA ALA A 230 -1.76 -12.46 -5.63
C ALA A 230 -1.98 -13.98 -5.53
N SER A 231 -1.02 -14.79 -5.94
CA SER A 231 -1.13 -16.26 -6.01
C SER A 231 -0.62 -16.94 -4.74
N ARG A 232 -1.18 -18.14 -4.43
CA ARG A 232 -0.67 -19.01 -3.38
C ARG A 232 0.78 -19.45 -3.65
N GLN A 233 1.16 -19.56 -4.92
CA GLN A 233 2.54 -19.88 -5.29
C GLN A 233 3.52 -18.85 -4.74
N ALA A 234 3.18 -17.56 -4.76
CA ALA A 234 4.05 -16.53 -4.18
C ALA A 234 4.25 -16.72 -2.68
N ASP A 235 3.20 -17.08 -1.94
CA ASP A 235 3.29 -17.36 -0.50
C ASP A 235 4.24 -18.54 -0.20
N GLU A 236 4.13 -19.62 -0.98
CA GLU A 236 5.00 -20.79 -0.85
C GLU A 236 6.45 -20.49 -1.31
N ASP A 237 6.64 -19.81 -2.43
CA ASP A 237 7.97 -19.44 -2.90
C ASP A 237 8.70 -18.53 -1.89
N MET A 238 7.98 -17.62 -1.23
CA MET A 238 8.56 -16.71 -0.24
C MET A 238 8.87 -17.41 1.09
N LYS A 239 8.20 -18.51 1.43
CA LYS A 239 8.55 -19.36 2.58
C LYS A 239 9.79 -20.22 2.33
N HIS A 240 10.04 -20.59 1.07
CA HIS A 240 11.08 -21.53 0.67
C HIS A 240 12.10 -20.90 -0.29
N MET A 241 12.42 -19.62 -0.08
CA MET A 241 13.36 -18.91 -0.96
C MET A 241 14.79 -19.50 -0.91
N PRO A 242 15.52 -19.50 -2.04
CA PRO A 242 16.87 -20.07 -2.11
C PRO A 242 17.94 -19.22 -1.43
N GLN A 243 17.69 -17.94 -1.18
CA GLN A 243 18.58 -16.99 -0.53
C GLN A 243 18.06 -16.61 0.87
N SER A 244 18.89 -15.92 1.66
CA SER A 244 18.44 -15.34 2.91
C SER A 244 17.41 -14.23 2.69
N MET A 245 16.59 -13.93 3.71
CA MET A 245 15.63 -12.83 3.65
C MET A 245 16.31 -11.48 3.41
N SER A 246 17.45 -11.22 4.06
CA SER A 246 18.24 -10.02 3.83
C SER A 246 18.77 -9.94 2.39
N ASP A 247 19.27 -11.03 1.83
CA ASP A 247 19.73 -11.05 0.43
C ASP A 247 18.59 -10.79 -0.56
N PHE A 248 17.40 -11.35 -0.27
CA PHE A 248 16.22 -11.03 -1.07
C PHE A 248 15.92 -9.53 -1.06
N PHE A 249 15.87 -8.90 0.12
CA PHE A 249 15.63 -7.47 0.23
C PHE A 249 16.75 -6.65 -0.43
N ARG A 250 18.02 -7.06 -0.28
CA ARG A 250 19.15 -6.41 -0.93
C ARG A 250 18.97 -6.36 -2.45
N ALA A 251 18.68 -7.50 -3.08
CA ALA A 251 18.47 -7.57 -4.53
C ALA A 251 17.21 -6.81 -4.97
N PHE A 252 16.10 -6.95 -4.23
CA PHE A 252 14.82 -6.33 -4.58
C PHE A 252 14.87 -4.80 -4.48
N TYR A 253 15.54 -4.25 -3.46
CA TYR A 253 15.71 -2.81 -3.32
C TYR A 253 16.67 -2.25 -4.37
N TYR A 254 17.78 -2.94 -4.61
CA TYR A 254 18.75 -2.54 -5.62
C TYR A 254 18.14 -2.47 -7.02
N THR A 255 17.39 -3.51 -7.44
CA THR A 255 16.81 -3.56 -8.80
C THR A 255 15.79 -2.45 -9.07
N LYS A 256 15.16 -1.91 -8.03
CA LYS A 256 14.21 -0.80 -8.15
C LYS A 256 14.81 0.55 -7.79
N GLY A 257 16.06 0.58 -7.33
CA GLY A 257 16.79 1.80 -6.98
C GLY A 257 17.23 2.60 -8.20
N GLY A 258 17.52 3.89 -7.97
CA GLY A 258 17.95 4.82 -9.02
C GLY A 258 19.32 4.50 -9.61
N GLU A 259 20.16 3.74 -8.89
CA GLU A 259 21.50 3.35 -9.34
C GLU A 259 21.52 2.07 -10.20
N PHE A 260 20.40 1.34 -10.26
CA PHE A 260 20.33 0.11 -11.06
C PHE A 260 20.49 0.44 -12.56
N PRO A 261 21.40 -0.23 -13.28
CA PRO A 261 21.70 0.11 -14.68
C PRO A 261 20.50 0.11 -15.62
N ALA A 262 19.56 -0.86 -15.44
CA ALA A 262 18.37 -0.94 -16.28
C ALA A 262 17.33 0.15 -15.99
N ASN A 263 17.49 0.94 -14.93
CA ASN A 263 16.62 2.06 -14.59
C ASN A 263 17.13 3.40 -15.14
N GLN A 264 18.28 3.40 -15.82
CA GLN A 264 18.78 4.59 -16.46
C GLN A 264 18.02 4.85 -17.77
N ASN A 265 17.82 6.12 -18.11
CA ASN A 265 17.21 6.53 -19.38
C ASN A 265 15.80 5.92 -19.63
N LEU A 266 14.97 5.84 -18.59
CA LEU A 266 13.60 5.35 -18.71
C LEU A 266 12.78 6.25 -19.63
N THR A 267 12.00 5.61 -20.49
CA THR A 267 10.94 6.28 -21.27
C THR A 267 9.58 5.74 -20.82
N PRO A 268 8.59 6.61 -20.60
CA PRO A 268 7.25 6.18 -20.23
C PRO A 268 6.67 5.15 -21.20
N LEU A 269 5.83 4.26 -20.68
CA LEU A 269 5.10 3.34 -21.53
C LEU A 269 4.10 4.10 -22.41
N ARG A 270 3.96 3.63 -23.66
CA ARG A 270 3.00 4.18 -24.62
C ARG A 270 1.57 3.76 -24.27
N PRO A 271 0.54 4.45 -24.76
CA PRO A 271 -0.83 3.96 -24.72
C PRO A 271 -0.95 2.56 -25.35
N MET A 272 -1.74 1.70 -24.72
CA MET A 272 -1.82 0.27 -25.07
C MET A 272 -3.31 -0.10 -25.26
N PRO A 273 -3.90 0.15 -26.43
CA PRO A 273 -5.33 -0.07 -26.65
C PRO A 273 -5.75 -1.55 -26.73
N THR A 274 -4.82 -2.46 -27.02
CA THR A 274 -5.07 -3.90 -27.09
C THR A 274 -4.20 -4.68 -26.11
N ALA A 275 -4.63 -5.87 -25.69
CA ALA A 275 -3.87 -6.77 -24.84
C ALA A 275 -2.49 -7.14 -25.44
N ARG A 276 -2.45 -7.36 -26.77
CA ARG A 276 -1.22 -7.67 -27.49
C ARG A 276 -0.21 -6.53 -27.45
N GLU A 277 -0.64 -5.29 -27.71
CA GLU A 277 0.20 -4.11 -27.62
C GLU A 277 0.66 -3.89 -26.18
N ALA A 278 -0.24 -4.13 -25.21
CA ALA A 278 0.10 -4.03 -23.81
C ALA A 278 1.15 -5.06 -23.39
N ALA A 279 1.04 -6.30 -23.84
CA ALA A 279 2.06 -7.32 -23.55
C ALA A 279 3.42 -6.95 -24.14
N ALA A 280 3.46 -6.49 -25.39
CA ALA A 280 4.69 -6.07 -26.05
C ALA A 280 5.33 -4.84 -25.38
N GLU A 281 4.53 -3.83 -25.04
CA GLU A 281 5.04 -2.61 -24.42
C GLU A 281 5.50 -2.85 -22.97
N ASN A 282 4.73 -3.61 -22.19
CA ASN A 282 5.10 -3.97 -20.82
C ASN A 282 6.36 -4.87 -20.79
N ALA A 283 6.62 -5.68 -21.82
CA ALA A 283 7.82 -6.51 -21.92
C ALA A 283 9.13 -5.70 -21.95
N ARG A 284 9.08 -4.37 -22.16
CA ARG A 284 10.22 -3.45 -22.00
C ARG A 284 10.65 -3.29 -20.54
N MET A 285 9.73 -3.53 -19.60
CA MET A 285 10.04 -3.46 -18.18
C MET A 285 10.95 -4.62 -17.76
N PRO A 286 11.79 -4.42 -16.73
CA PRO A 286 12.62 -5.47 -16.19
C PRO A 286 11.81 -6.71 -15.73
N GLU A 287 12.51 -7.85 -15.68
CA GLU A 287 11.93 -9.15 -15.36
C GLU A 287 11.22 -9.20 -13.99
N TYR A 288 11.57 -8.35 -13.05
CA TYR A 288 10.87 -8.25 -11.76
C TYR A 288 9.51 -7.51 -11.84
N TYR A 289 9.14 -6.92 -12.98
CA TYR A 289 7.80 -6.40 -13.27
C TYR A 289 7.03 -7.32 -14.21
N VAL A 290 7.67 -7.80 -15.28
CA VAL A 290 7.08 -8.74 -16.24
C VAL A 290 7.85 -10.05 -16.14
N MET A 291 7.45 -10.85 -15.14
CA MET A 291 8.16 -12.03 -14.69
C MET A 291 8.11 -13.18 -15.72
N ARG A 292 9.14 -13.97 -15.76
CA ARG A 292 9.08 -15.28 -16.41
C ARG A 292 8.11 -16.20 -15.67
N ARG A 293 7.40 -17.05 -16.41
CA ARG A 293 6.47 -18.04 -15.82
C ARG A 293 7.15 -19.22 -15.17
N ASP A 294 8.39 -19.51 -15.57
CA ASP A 294 9.15 -20.68 -15.12
C ASP A 294 9.82 -20.51 -13.75
N ARG A 295 9.70 -19.32 -13.13
CA ARG A 295 10.29 -19.06 -11.81
C ARG A 295 9.48 -18.07 -10.97
N GLY A 296 9.67 -18.15 -9.64
CA GLY A 296 9.12 -17.20 -8.69
C GLY A 296 10.00 -15.96 -8.49
N MET A 297 9.50 -15.00 -7.72
CA MET A 297 10.25 -13.77 -7.45
C MET A 297 11.56 -14.02 -6.68
N PRO A 298 11.61 -14.90 -5.63
CA PRO A 298 12.88 -15.19 -4.95
C PRO A 298 13.95 -15.67 -5.91
N ALA A 299 13.63 -16.65 -6.76
CA ALA A 299 14.56 -17.18 -7.75
C ALA A 299 14.95 -16.13 -8.81
N THR A 300 14.04 -15.23 -9.19
CA THR A 300 14.34 -14.10 -10.07
C THR A 300 15.36 -13.17 -9.42
N MET A 301 15.22 -12.87 -8.14
CA MET A 301 16.09 -11.93 -7.41
C MET A 301 17.52 -12.43 -7.23
N VAL A 302 17.76 -13.75 -7.19
CA VAL A 302 19.12 -14.30 -7.11
C VAL A 302 20.05 -13.75 -8.20
N ALA A 303 19.52 -13.61 -9.43
CA ALA A 303 20.29 -13.13 -10.58
C ALA A 303 20.61 -11.62 -10.51
N PHE A 304 19.95 -10.88 -9.62
CA PHE A 304 20.07 -9.43 -9.50
C PHE A 304 20.81 -8.98 -8.24
N MET A 305 21.48 -9.91 -7.54
CA MET A 305 22.27 -9.56 -6.37
C MET A 305 23.39 -8.60 -6.75
N PRO A 306 23.50 -7.42 -6.14
CA PRO A 306 24.57 -6.48 -6.44
C PRO A 306 25.94 -7.03 -6.00
N SER A 307 27.01 -6.44 -6.55
CA SER A 307 28.38 -6.81 -6.15
C SER A 307 28.65 -6.51 -4.68
N LYS A 308 29.62 -7.21 -4.09
CA LYS A 308 30.06 -6.95 -2.70
C LYS A 308 30.55 -5.52 -2.52
N ASP A 309 31.24 -4.96 -3.52
CA ASP A 309 31.72 -3.57 -3.48
C ASP A 309 30.56 -2.58 -3.48
N TYR A 310 29.50 -2.82 -4.27
CA TYR A 310 28.29 -2.01 -4.22
C TYR A 310 27.66 -2.06 -2.84
N ILE A 311 27.47 -3.26 -2.26
CA ILE A 311 26.87 -3.44 -0.93
C ILE A 311 27.66 -2.67 0.14
N ALA A 312 29.00 -2.78 0.13
CA ALA A 312 29.86 -2.12 1.10
C ALA A 312 29.83 -0.58 1.00
N ASN A 313 29.58 -0.04 -0.18
CA ASN A 313 29.56 1.40 -0.45
C ASN A 313 28.15 2.02 -0.50
N CYS A 314 27.08 1.22 -0.50
CA CYS A 314 25.70 1.69 -0.55
C CYS A 314 25.33 2.48 0.71
N LYS A 315 25.11 3.80 0.55
CA LYS A 315 24.80 4.70 1.69
C LYS A 315 23.31 4.80 1.97
N TRP A 316 22.47 4.64 0.96
CA TRP A 316 21.03 4.82 1.10
C TRP A 316 20.32 3.57 1.64
N PHE A 317 20.94 2.39 1.54
CA PHE A 317 20.41 1.13 2.05
C PHE A 317 21.57 0.27 2.58
N THR A 318 22.06 0.60 3.78
CA THR A 318 23.18 -0.08 4.43
C THR A 318 22.85 -1.55 4.75
N GLN A 319 23.85 -2.38 5.06
CA GLN A 319 23.59 -3.78 5.44
C GLN A 319 22.73 -3.85 6.71
N ALA A 320 23.02 -3.02 7.71
CA ALA A 320 22.23 -2.98 8.94
C ALA A 320 20.75 -2.62 8.68
N GLU A 321 20.46 -1.69 7.77
CA GLU A 321 19.10 -1.34 7.37
C GLU A 321 18.42 -2.47 6.59
N CYS A 322 19.16 -3.17 5.72
CA CYS A 322 18.68 -4.34 5.01
C CYS A 322 18.29 -5.48 5.97
N ASP A 323 19.11 -5.70 6.99
CA ASP A 323 18.90 -6.73 8.00
C ASP A 323 17.66 -6.46 8.87
N VAL A 324 17.26 -5.20 9.06
CA VAL A 324 15.98 -4.87 9.69
C VAL A 324 14.81 -5.47 8.91
N TYR A 325 14.75 -5.25 7.60
CA TYR A 325 13.71 -5.86 6.77
C TYR A 325 13.77 -7.39 6.80
N GLY A 326 14.98 -7.94 6.70
CA GLY A 326 15.22 -9.38 6.79
C GLY A 326 14.65 -10.00 8.07
N GLN A 327 14.95 -9.40 9.21
CA GLN A 327 14.50 -9.87 10.53
C GLN A 327 12.99 -9.73 10.71
N GLU A 328 12.43 -8.56 10.38
CA GLU A 328 10.99 -8.29 10.52
C GLU A 328 10.15 -9.22 9.65
N TYR A 329 10.54 -9.46 8.39
CA TYR A 329 9.82 -10.37 7.49
C TYR A 329 10.04 -11.85 7.83
N THR A 330 11.18 -12.22 8.39
CA THR A 330 11.38 -13.58 8.93
C THR A 330 10.39 -13.87 10.07
N ALA A 331 10.09 -12.88 10.91
CA ALA A 331 9.15 -13.04 12.02
C ALA A 331 7.67 -12.88 11.61
N SER A 332 7.35 -11.91 10.76
CA SER A 332 5.96 -11.63 10.33
C SER A 332 5.46 -12.60 9.26
N GLY A 333 6.35 -13.12 8.42
CA GLY A 333 6.01 -13.82 7.18
C GLY A 333 5.51 -12.89 6.09
N TRP A 334 5.11 -13.47 4.96
CA TRP A 334 4.68 -12.75 3.76
C TRP A 334 3.18 -12.72 3.53
N THR A 335 2.44 -13.66 4.11
CA THR A 335 1.02 -13.89 3.82
C THR A 335 0.17 -12.62 3.95
N GLY A 336 0.37 -11.85 5.03
CA GLY A 336 -0.37 -10.58 5.24
C GLY A 336 -0.06 -9.54 4.17
N ALA A 337 1.21 -9.38 3.82
CA ALA A 337 1.64 -8.47 2.77
C ALA A 337 1.06 -8.87 1.39
N LEU A 338 0.98 -10.17 1.11
CA LEU A 338 0.42 -10.72 -0.13
C LEU A 338 -1.10 -10.54 -0.22
N HIS A 339 -1.82 -10.54 0.90
CA HIS A 339 -3.26 -10.24 0.90
C HIS A 339 -3.57 -8.85 0.31
N ASN A 340 -2.64 -7.89 0.39
CA ASN A 340 -2.77 -6.58 -0.27
C ASN A 340 -2.76 -6.65 -1.80
N TYR A 341 -2.18 -7.68 -2.41
CA TYR A 341 -2.32 -7.96 -3.84
C TYR A 341 -3.58 -8.76 -4.13
N ARG A 342 -3.85 -9.76 -3.29
CA ARG A 342 -4.92 -10.74 -3.49
C ARG A 342 -6.29 -10.09 -3.61
N HIS A 343 -6.66 -9.19 -2.70
CA HIS A 343 -7.97 -8.51 -2.75
C HIS A 343 -8.16 -7.61 -3.98
N ARG A 344 -7.05 -7.15 -4.61
CA ARG A 344 -7.11 -6.26 -5.78
C ARG A 344 -7.10 -7.00 -7.12
N ARG A 345 -6.46 -8.18 -7.17
CA ARG A 345 -6.18 -8.89 -8.42
C ARG A 345 -7.14 -10.04 -8.71
N THR A 346 -7.64 -10.69 -7.70
CA THR A 346 -8.55 -11.82 -7.87
C THR A 346 -9.99 -11.42 -8.22
N ALA A 347 -10.21 -10.24 -8.77
CA ALA A 347 -11.55 -9.69 -9.03
C ALA A 347 -12.49 -9.83 -7.82
N PHE A 348 -11.94 -9.63 -6.61
CA PHE A 348 -12.67 -9.78 -5.37
C PHE A 348 -13.84 -8.80 -5.30
N GLY A 349 -15.07 -9.32 -5.49
CA GLY A 349 -16.28 -8.56 -5.66
C GLY A 349 -16.51 -7.50 -4.57
N PRO A 350 -16.35 -7.78 -3.26
CA PRO A 350 -16.52 -6.80 -2.22
C PRO A 350 -15.60 -5.57 -2.37
N ASN A 351 -14.32 -5.75 -2.70
CA ASN A 351 -13.41 -4.63 -2.89
C ASN A 351 -13.77 -3.76 -4.10
N ILE A 352 -14.19 -4.39 -5.19
CA ILE A 352 -14.66 -3.67 -6.39
C ILE A 352 -15.94 -2.89 -6.06
N ALA A 353 -16.91 -3.52 -5.38
CA ALA A 353 -18.15 -2.90 -4.97
C ALA A 353 -17.91 -1.67 -4.07
N GLU A 354 -17.00 -1.78 -3.08
CA GLU A 354 -16.58 -0.66 -2.24
C GLU A 354 -16.04 0.52 -3.06
N GLN A 355 -15.16 0.25 -4.01
CA GLN A 355 -14.57 1.29 -4.86
C GLN A 355 -15.61 1.96 -5.77
N LEU A 356 -16.56 1.17 -6.31
CA LEU A 356 -17.61 1.65 -7.18
C LEU A 356 -18.64 2.54 -6.47
N THR A 357 -18.81 2.41 -5.14
CA THR A 357 -19.66 3.34 -4.37
C THR A 357 -19.18 4.79 -4.44
N PHE A 358 -17.89 4.99 -4.77
CA PHE A 358 -17.27 6.32 -4.96
C PHE A 358 -17.11 6.71 -6.43
N SER A 359 -17.76 6.00 -7.34
CA SER A 359 -17.70 6.32 -8.78
C SER A 359 -17.98 7.79 -9.05
N GLY A 360 -17.15 8.41 -9.89
CA GLY A 360 -17.25 9.82 -10.22
C GLY A 360 -16.73 10.80 -9.17
N ARG A 361 -16.29 10.30 -7.99
CA ARG A 361 -15.63 11.16 -6.99
C ARG A 361 -14.20 11.46 -7.39
N THR A 362 -13.75 12.64 -7.04
CA THR A 362 -12.41 13.17 -7.25
C THR A 362 -11.68 13.35 -5.91
N ILE A 363 -10.39 13.57 -5.98
CA ILE A 363 -9.58 14.03 -4.85
C ILE A 363 -9.71 15.55 -4.79
N ASP A 364 -10.42 16.04 -3.76
CA ASP A 364 -10.80 17.44 -3.63
C ASP A 364 -9.93 18.23 -2.65
N VAL A 365 -8.98 17.55 -2.01
CA VAL A 365 -7.95 18.18 -1.18
C VAL A 365 -6.72 18.53 -2.04
N PRO A 366 -5.88 19.50 -1.63
CA PRO A 366 -4.59 19.74 -2.29
C PRO A 366 -3.78 18.44 -2.39
N ALA A 367 -3.28 18.11 -3.59
CA ALA A 367 -2.59 16.85 -3.85
C ALA A 367 -1.27 17.05 -4.60
N LEU A 368 -0.22 16.37 -4.13
CA LEU A 368 1.12 16.39 -4.70
C LEU A 368 1.51 14.97 -5.14
N PHE A 369 2.21 14.84 -6.27
CA PHE A 369 2.84 13.59 -6.68
C PHE A 369 4.37 13.74 -6.66
N ILE A 370 5.07 12.81 -5.99
CA ILE A 370 6.53 12.73 -5.93
C ILE A 370 6.94 11.38 -6.53
N ALA A 371 7.97 11.37 -7.39
CA ALA A 371 8.52 10.11 -7.93
C ALA A 371 10.01 10.24 -8.24
N GLY A 372 10.74 9.14 -8.13
CA GLY A 372 12.08 9.04 -8.65
C GLY A 372 12.08 9.09 -10.20
N LYS A 373 13.05 9.76 -10.80
CA LYS A 373 13.19 9.79 -12.27
C LYS A 373 13.50 8.40 -12.84
N GLN A 374 14.19 7.56 -12.07
CA GLN A 374 14.56 6.19 -12.42
C GLN A 374 13.55 5.15 -11.93
N ASP A 375 12.30 5.54 -11.66
CA ASP A 375 11.25 4.63 -11.19
C ASP A 375 10.38 4.11 -12.35
N TRP A 376 10.43 2.81 -12.60
CA TRP A 376 9.47 2.14 -13.48
C TRP A 376 8.03 2.22 -12.96
N GLY A 377 7.82 2.28 -11.63
CA GLY A 377 6.49 2.45 -11.04
C GLY A 377 5.77 3.70 -11.55
N ALA A 378 6.50 4.82 -11.67
CA ALA A 378 5.99 6.06 -12.22
C ALA A 378 5.96 6.07 -13.77
N ASN A 379 6.96 5.47 -14.43
CA ASN A 379 7.07 5.45 -15.88
C ASN A 379 6.15 4.42 -16.56
N ARG A 380 5.61 3.44 -15.83
CA ARG A 380 4.58 2.51 -16.34
C ARG A 380 3.19 3.16 -16.50
N ILE A 381 2.97 4.33 -15.92
CA ILE A 381 1.77 5.13 -16.18
C ILE A 381 1.83 5.57 -17.65
N ALA A 382 0.74 5.36 -18.39
CA ALA A 382 0.69 5.80 -19.79
C ALA A 382 0.90 7.32 -19.88
N GLY A 383 1.95 7.74 -20.59
CA GLY A 383 2.42 9.13 -20.61
C GLY A 383 3.30 9.54 -19.43
N GLY A 384 3.64 8.59 -18.55
CA GLY A 384 4.58 8.76 -17.44
C GLY A 384 4.12 9.71 -16.33
N PRO A 385 5.06 10.17 -15.49
CA PRO A 385 4.76 11.09 -14.37
C PRO A 385 4.05 12.38 -14.80
N ALA A 386 4.29 12.87 -16.02
CA ALA A 386 3.66 14.07 -16.57
C ALA A 386 2.15 13.90 -16.88
N ALA A 387 1.67 12.67 -16.92
CA ALA A 387 0.24 12.39 -17.11
C ALA A 387 -0.56 12.42 -15.79
N VAL A 388 0.12 12.36 -14.64
CA VAL A 388 -0.51 12.40 -13.32
C VAL A 388 -1.14 13.78 -13.12
N GLY A 389 -2.34 13.79 -12.51
CA GLY A 389 -3.07 15.02 -12.22
C GLY A 389 -3.98 15.53 -13.35
N ARG A 390 -3.94 14.95 -14.55
CA ARG A 390 -4.81 15.34 -15.67
C ARG A 390 -6.28 15.04 -15.42
N THR A 391 -6.57 14.00 -14.63
CA THR A 391 -7.93 13.61 -14.26
C THR A 391 -7.99 13.16 -12.81
N GLY A 392 -9.18 13.22 -12.21
CA GLY A 392 -9.42 12.68 -10.87
C GLY A 392 -9.03 13.60 -9.71
N TYR A 393 -8.59 14.83 -9.98
CA TYR A 393 -8.23 15.80 -8.96
C TYR A 393 -8.89 17.15 -9.25
N THR A 394 -9.30 17.86 -8.21
CA THR A 394 -9.75 19.27 -8.32
C THR A 394 -8.66 20.29 -7.94
N LYS A 395 -7.65 19.84 -7.16
CA LYS A 395 -6.56 20.69 -6.65
C LYS A 395 -5.21 19.97 -6.75
N PHE A 396 -4.81 19.60 -7.97
CA PHE A 396 -3.50 19.00 -8.18
C PHE A 396 -2.40 20.07 -8.19
N MET A 397 -1.44 19.95 -7.27
CA MET A 397 -0.37 20.92 -7.06
C MET A 397 0.90 20.62 -7.88
N GLY A 398 0.89 19.53 -8.64
CA GLY A 398 1.96 19.21 -9.56
C GLY A 398 2.67 17.89 -9.26
N THR A 399 3.63 17.59 -10.14
CA THR A 399 4.52 16.44 -10.04
C THR A 399 5.93 16.92 -9.73
N GLN A 400 6.56 16.33 -8.73
CA GLN A 400 7.95 16.59 -8.38
C GLN A 400 8.79 15.34 -8.61
N LEU A 401 9.76 15.45 -9.50
CA LEU A 401 10.67 14.36 -9.83
C LEU A 401 11.96 14.49 -9.01
N VAL A 402 12.41 13.35 -8.48
CA VAL A 402 13.63 13.25 -7.67
C VAL A 402 14.73 12.65 -8.53
N ASP A 403 15.80 13.42 -8.74
CA ASP A 403 16.98 12.95 -9.49
C ASP A 403 17.71 11.86 -8.72
N ARG A 404 18.28 10.91 -9.44
CA ARG A 404 19.06 9.79 -8.89
C ARG A 404 18.28 8.96 -7.85
N ALA A 405 16.97 8.87 -8.01
CA ALA A 405 16.10 8.03 -7.21
C ALA A 405 15.25 7.14 -8.11
N GLY A 406 15.11 5.90 -7.69
CA GLY A 406 14.19 4.93 -8.27
C GLY A 406 12.88 4.89 -7.49
N HIS A 407 12.46 3.69 -7.15
CA HIS A 407 11.18 3.43 -6.50
C HIS A 407 11.14 3.81 -5.01
N TRP A 408 12.29 4.06 -4.39
CA TRP A 408 12.42 4.32 -2.95
C TRP A 408 12.92 5.75 -2.66
N PRO A 409 12.34 6.82 -3.27
CA PRO A 409 12.92 8.17 -3.20
C PRO A 409 13.04 8.68 -1.76
N GLN A 410 12.16 8.28 -0.85
CA GLN A 410 12.22 8.62 0.59
C GLN A 410 13.40 7.97 1.32
N GLU A 411 14.00 6.92 0.75
CA GLU A 411 15.20 6.26 1.28
C GLU A 411 16.47 6.67 0.53
N GLU A 412 16.36 6.84 -0.80
CA GLU A 412 17.48 7.15 -1.70
C GLU A 412 17.88 8.64 -1.64
N GLN A 413 16.91 9.55 -1.51
CA GLN A 413 17.10 11.01 -1.51
C GLN A 413 16.22 11.68 -0.43
N PRO A 414 16.39 11.32 0.85
CA PRO A 414 15.47 11.73 1.93
C PRO A 414 15.42 13.25 2.14
N GLU A 415 16.52 13.96 1.95
CA GLU A 415 16.58 15.42 2.11
C GLU A 415 15.74 16.14 1.04
N ILE A 416 15.75 15.62 -0.20
CA ILE A 416 14.96 16.20 -1.30
C ILE A 416 13.48 15.92 -1.04
N VAL A 417 13.12 14.68 -0.70
CA VAL A 417 11.72 14.28 -0.46
C VAL A 417 11.13 15.00 0.74
N SER A 418 11.85 15.10 1.86
CA SER A 418 11.38 15.83 3.04
C SER A 418 11.19 17.32 2.76
N LYS A 419 12.13 17.95 2.03
CA LYS A 419 11.99 19.34 1.61
C LYS A 419 10.75 19.58 0.73
N GLN A 420 10.47 18.66 -0.20
CA GLN A 420 9.27 18.73 -1.05
C GLN A 420 7.99 18.60 -0.22
N MET A 421 7.95 17.66 0.73
CA MET A 421 6.81 17.46 1.62
C MET A 421 6.58 18.66 2.54
N VAL A 422 7.63 19.18 3.17
CA VAL A 422 7.54 20.36 4.04
C VAL A 422 7.11 21.59 3.24
N GLY A 423 7.68 21.80 2.07
CA GLY A 423 7.29 22.91 1.18
C GLY A 423 5.82 22.83 0.79
N PHE A 424 5.30 21.63 0.49
CA PHE A 424 3.88 21.43 0.20
C PHE A 424 2.98 21.72 1.42
N LEU A 425 3.35 21.25 2.62
CA LEU A 425 2.64 21.53 3.86
C LEU A 425 2.54 23.03 4.18
N GLN A 426 3.58 23.81 3.86
CA GLN A 426 3.66 25.24 4.15
C GLN A 426 3.00 26.11 3.09
N SER A 427 2.79 25.61 1.87
CA SER A 427 2.26 26.38 0.74
C SER A 427 0.75 26.25 0.55
N THR A 428 0.10 25.36 1.26
CA THR A 428 -1.32 25.00 1.14
C THR A 428 -2.01 24.91 2.50
#